data_ebedf8066dc5c60f40c898a74df71a7a
#
_entry.id   ebedf8066dc5c60f40c898a74df71a7a
#
_cell.length_a   1.000
_cell.length_b   1.000
_cell.length_c   1.000
_cell.angle_alpha   90.00
_cell.angle_beta   90.00
_cell.angle_gamma   90.00
#
_symmetry.space_group_name_H-M   'P 1'
#
loop_
_entity.id
_entity.type
_entity.pdbx_description
1 polymer ?
#
loop_
_entity_poly.entity_id
_entity_poly.type
_entity_poly.pdbx_seq_one_letter_code
_entity_poly.pdbx_strand_id
1 'polypeptide(L)'
;MAHHALHYRYNPLHQDIICAETAITSLPATVDALGARRAMITCGPTILRACNVVPRVQEALGDRYGGVFAGVAPHAPVETVEEGVAIATEVQPDVFISVGGGSTHDTTKAIAILLAEGGDIRDYAIRFEPPDRLTVPPTPAPKLPILSVPTTMGCAECSRGGGGITDRHLGRKLSLAGDGVTHRTVIIDGQALATTPARILVSTAIGQLRIAIETVYSTGHNPIGDGMALHAIRLLFAHLPQCKDGATFHRIKW
;
A
#
# COMPACT_ATOMS: atom_id res chain seq x y z
N MET A 1 -10.44 -29.11 30.05
CA MET A 1 -10.27 -28.01 29.05
C MET A 1 -11.08 -28.41 27.82
N ALA A 2 -12.13 -27.65 27.47
CA ALA A 2 -12.90 -27.92 26.26
C ALA A 2 -11.98 -27.63 25.05
N HIS A 3 -11.70 -28.65 24.24
CA HIS A 3 -11.09 -28.48 22.94
C HIS A 3 -12.09 -27.74 22.06
N HIS A 4 -11.99 -26.40 21.97
CA HIS A 4 -12.69 -25.69 20.93
C HIS A 4 -12.10 -26.18 19.59
N ALA A 5 -12.92 -26.84 18.79
CA ALA A 5 -12.53 -27.25 17.44
C ALA A 5 -12.09 -25.99 16.67
N LEU A 6 -10.87 -26.02 16.16
CA LEU A 6 -10.29 -24.92 15.41
C LEU A 6 -11.14 -24.75 14.12
N HIS A 7 -11.89 -23.67 14.04
CA HIS A 7 -12.73 -23.36 12.88
C HIS A 7 -12.36 -21.99 12.33
N TYR A 8 -11.72 -21.94 11.16
CA TYR A 8 -11.37 -20.70 10.49
C TYR A 8 -11.48 -20.84 8.97
N ARG A 9 -11.66 -19.72 8.28
CA ARG A 9 -11.57 -19.61 6.83
C ARG A 9 -10.42 -18.68 6.48
N TYR A 10 -9.41 -19.22 5.83
CA TYR A 10 -8.29 -18.45 5.29
C TYR A 10 -8.52 -18.20 3.80
N ASN A 11 -8.39 -16.94 3.41
CA ASN A 11 -8.46 -16.50 2.02
C ASN A 11 -7.22 -15.65 1.73
N PRO A 12 -6.19 -16.16 1.04
CA PRO A 12 -4.96 -15.42 0.77
C PRO A 12 -5.19 -14.19 -0.10
N LEU A 13 -4.30 -13.21 -0.01
CA LEU A 13 -4.21 -12.16 -1.00
C LEU A 13 -3.67 -12.73 -2.31
N HIS A 14 -4.36 -12.47 -3.42
CA HIS A 14 -3.86 -12.76 -4.76
C HIS A 14 -3.02 -11.57 -5.21
N GLN A 15 -1.72 -11.61 -4.91
CA GLN A 15 -0.79 -10.52 -5.13
C GLN A 15 0.57 -11.11 -5.48
N ASP A 16 1.21 -10.58 -6.53
CA ASP A 16 2.57 -10.91 -6.86
C ASP A 16 3.54 -10.03 -6.06
N ILE A 17 4.60 -10.63 -5.55
CA ILE A 17 5.68 -9.90 -4.86
C ILE A 17 6.97 -10.14 -5.61
N ILE A 18 7.55 -9.07 -6.16
CA ILE A 18 8.84 -9.08 -6.83
C ILE A 18 9.84 -8.36 -5.93
N CYS A 19 10.85 -9.08 -5.46
CA CYS A 19 11.88 -8.52 -4.57
C CYS A 19 13.26 -8.70 -5.17
N ALA A 20 13.95 -7.60 -5.44
CA ALA A 20 15.34 -7.59 -5.92
C ALA A 20 16.00 -6.24 -5.58
N GLU A 21 17.33 -6.17 -5.75
CA GLU A 21 18.07 -4.91 -5.60
C GLU A 21 17.58 -3.82 -6.56
N THR A 22 17.23 -4.23 -7.80
CA THR A 22 16.75 -3.35 -8.88
C THR A 22 15.41 -3.83 -9.44
N ALA A 23 14.45 -4.16 -8.54
CA ALA A 23 13.17 -4.75 -8.93
C ALA A 23 12.33 -3.85 -9.85
N ILE A 24 12.53 -2.54 -9.85
CA ILE A 24 11.86 -1.57 -10.74
C ILE A 24 12.03 -1.97 -12.22
N THR A 25 13.10 -2.65 -12.59
CA THR A 25 13.33 -3.14 -13.97
C THR A 25 12.27 -4.15 -14.45
N SER A 26 11.47 -4.71 -13.54
CA SER A 26 10.35 -5.62 -13.89
C SER A 26 9.08 -4.87 -14.31
N LEU A 27 9.00 -3.54 -14.09
CA LEU A 27 7.79 -2.76 -14.38
C LEU A 27 7.27 -2.92 -15.82
N PRO A 28 8.11 -2.85 -16.88
CA PRO A 28 7.60 -2.98 -18.25
C PRO A 28 6.84 -4.29 -18.47
N ALA A 29 7.44 -5.40 -18.09
CA ALA A 29 6.82 -6.72 -18.23
C ALA A 29 5.56 -6.86 -17.36
N THR A 30 5.55 -6.26 -16.15
CA THR A 30 4.41 -6.31 -15.25
C THR A 30 3.23 -5.50 -15.80
N VAL A 31 3.48 -4.32 -16.36
CA VAL A 31 2.47 -3.48 -17.01
C VAL A 31 1.92 -4.16 -18.27
N ASP A 32 2.80 -4.75 -19.10
CA ASP A 32 2.41 -5.48 -20.31
C ASP A 32 1.54 -6.70 -19.99
N ALA A 33 1.83 -7.43 -18.92
CA ALA A 33 1.05 -8.58 -18.46
C ALA A 33 -0.39 -8.19 -18.06
N LEU A 34 -0.62 -6.94 -17.65
CA LEU A 34 -1.94 -6.37 -17.39
C LEU A 34 -2.64 -5.87 -18.67
N GLY A 35 -1.96 -5.84 -19.81
CA GLY A 35 -2.44 -5.21 -21.04
C GLY A 35 -2.51 -3.69 -20.96
N ALA A 36 -1.89 -3.09 -19.94
CA ALA A 36 -1.92 -1.65 -19.71
C ALA A 36 -0.91 -0.91 -20.61
N ARG A 37 -1.26 0.33 -20.96
CA ARG A 37 -0.46 1.17 -21.88
C ARG A 37 -0.24 2.58 -21.38
N ARG A 38 -0.99 3.03 -20.37
CA ARG A 38 -0.90 4.38 -19.81
C ARG A 38 -0.86 4.35 -18.31
N ALA A 39 0.34 4.33 -17.77
CA ALA A 39 0.58 4.28 -16.35
C ALA A 39 0.61 5.69 -15.73
N MET A 40 -0.13 5.88 -14.64
CA MET A 40 -0.05 7.09 -13.84
C MET A 40 0.68 6.81 -12.54
N ILE A 41 1.76 7.53 -12.28
CA ILE A 41 2.49 7.46 -11.02
C ILE A 41 1.77 8.30 -9.98
N THR A 42 1.63 7.76 -8.75
CA THR A 42 1.20 8.51 -7.57
C THR A 42 2.33 8.52 -6.54
N CYS A 43 2.70 9.70 -6.04
CA CYS A 43 3.77 9.84 -5.05
C CYS A 43 3.61 11.13 -4.22
N GLY A 44 4.39 11.23 -3.16
CA GLY A 44 4.51 12.48 -2.41
C GLY A 44 5.58 13.41 -3.01
N PRO A 45 5.50 14.73 -2.74
CA PRO A 45 6.45 15.72 -3.30
C PRO A 45 7.89 15.46 -2.86
N THR A 46 8.10 14.89 -1.67
CA THR A 46 9.44 14.53 -1.19
C THR A 46 10.05 13.40 -2.02
N ILE A 47 9.26 12.37 -2.35
CA ILE A 47 9.72 11.24 -3.17
C ILE A 47 10.08 11.73 -4.58
N LEU A 48 9.28 12.64 -5.14
CA LEU A 48 9.55 13.20 -6.47
C LEU A 48 10.86 14.02 -6.51
N ARG A 49 11.14 14.81 -5.45
CA ARG A 49 12.21 15.82 -5.47
C ARG A 49 13.52 15.35 -4.84
N ALA A 50 13.44 14.50 -3.81
CA ALA A 50 14.58 14.19 -2.96
C ALA A 50 15.26 12.84 -3.27
N CYS A 51 14.69 12.03 -4.15
CA CYS A 51 15.27 10.75 -4.51
C CYS A 51 15.08 10.42 -5.99
N ASN A 52 15.86 9.47 -6.49
CA ASN A 52 15.83 9.04 -7.89
C ASN A 52 14.78 7.94 -8.19
N VAL A 53 13.92 7.62 -7.25
CA VAL A 53 12.97 6.49 -7.41
C VAL A 53 11.95 6.78 -8.51
N VAL A 54 11.32 7.96 -8.50
CA VAL A 54 10.34 8.34 -9.54
C VAL A 54 10.99 8.43 -10.92
N PRO A 55 12.14 9.09 -11.13
CA PRO A 55 12.86 9.05 -12.40
C PRO A 55 13.15 7.64 -12.92
N ARG A 56 13.58 6.71 -12.05
CA ARG A 56 13.81 5.30 -12.43
C ARG A 56 12.53 4.58 -12.83
N VAL A 57 11.42 4.86 -12.15
CA VAL A 57 10.10 4.33 -12.52
C VAL A 57 9.65 4.88 -13.87
N GLN A 58 9.82 6.18 -14.12
CA GLN A 58 9.50 6.81 -15.40
C GLN A 58 10.34 6.23 -16.56
N GLU A 59 11.64 6.07 -16.33
CA GLU A 59 12.56 5.46 -17.29
C GLU A 59 12.14 4.01 -17.62
N ALA A 60 11.83 3.22 -16.58
CA ALA A 60 11.38 1.85 -16.78
C ALA A 60 10.03 1.76 -17.53
N LEU A 61 9.10 2.68 -17.29
CA LEU A 61 7.82 2.73 -18.00
C LEU A 61 7.98 3.11 -19.48
N GLY A 62 8.94 4.00 -19.81
CA GLY A 62 9.14 4.47 -21.19
C GLY A 62 7.85 5.07 -21.77
N ASP A 63 7.46 4.63 -22.97
CA ASP A 63 6.25 5.10 -23.65
C ASP A 63 4.93 4.81 -22.91
N ARG A 64 4.94 3.93 -21.90
CA ARG A 64 3.78 3.64 -21.05
C ARG A 64 3.55 4.70 -19.97
N TYR A 65 4.50 5.61 -19.76
CA TYR A 65 4.33 6.72 -18.82
C TYR A 65 3.29 7.72 -19.30
N GLY A 66 2.17 7.84 -18.59
CA GLY A 66 1.07 8.76 -18.91
C GLY A 66 1.08 10.05 -18.11
N GLY A 67 1.64 10.02 -16.88
CA GLY A 67 1.64 11.20 -16.03
C GLY A 67 1.97 10.88 -14.57
N VAL A 68 2.07 11.90 -13.73
CA VAL A 68 2.36 11.78 -12.30
C VAL A 68 1.47 12.70 -11.46
N PHE A 69 0.88 12.15 -10.42
CA PHE A 69 0.31 12.90 -9.30
C PHE A 69 1.29 12.90 -8.14
N ALA A 70 1.90 14.05 -7.86
CA ALA A 70 2.92 14.20 -6.81
C ALA A 70 2.40 14.94 -5.57
N GLY A 71 1.09 15.09 -5.45
CA GLY A 71 0.43 15.82 -4.36
C GLY A 71 0.15 15.00 -3.10
N VAL A 72 0.57 13.72 -3.04
CA VAL A 72 0.26 12.88 -1.88
C VAL A 72 0.83 13.48 -0.59
N ALA A 73 -0.07 13.82 0.34
CA ALA A 73 0.28 14.36 1.63
C ALA A 73 0.33 13.27 2.72
N PRO A 74 1.09 13.51 3.82
CA PRO A 74 1.12 12.60 4.96
C PRO A 74 -0.28 12.31 5.51
N HIS A 75 -0.51 11.04 5.88
CA HIS A 75 -1.77 10.54 6.42
C HIS A 75 -2.96 10.53 5.44
N ALA A 76 -2.70 10.71 4.13
CA ALA A 76 -3.70 10.61 3.07
C ALA A 76 -4.97 11.46 3.34
N PRO A 77 -4.89 12.80 3.35
CA PRO A 77 -6.06 13.66 3.52
C PRO A 77 -7.07 13.48 2.38
N VAL A 78 -8.36 13.67 2.67
CA VAL A 78 -9.45 13.59 1.67
C VAL A 78 -9.19 14.52 0.49
N GLU A 79 -8.76 15.75 0.75
CA GLU A 79 -8.48 16.75 -0.28
C GLU A 79 -7.43 16.28 -1.30
N THR A 80 -6.43 15.54 -0.80
CA THR A 80 -5.39 14.93 -1.66
C THR A 80 -5.96 13.84 -2.58
N VAL A 81 -6.99 13.11 -2.11
CA VAL A 81 -7.66 12.11 -2.95
C VAL A 81 -8.43 12.78 -4.07
N GLU A 82 -9.19 13.85 -3.78
CA GLU A 82 -9.94 14.63 -4.76
C GLU A 82 -9.04 15.25 -5.85
N GLU A 83 -7.91 15.84 -5.42
CA GLU A 83 -6.88 16.33 -6.36
C GLU A 83 -6.34 15.21 -7.27
N GLY A 84 -6.06 14.05 -6.68
CA GLY A 84 -5.56 12.89 -7.42
C GLY A 84 -6.56 12.35 -8.43
N VAL A 85 -7.86 12.37 -8.13
CA VAL A 85 -8.94 12.00 -9.06
C VAL A 85 -9.02 12.99 -10.21
N ALA A 86 -8.92 14.31 -9.96
CA ALA A 86 -8.93 15.30 -11.02
C ALA A 86 -7.79 15.06 -12.03
N ILE A 87 -6.56 14.84 -11.54
CA ILE A 87 -5.41 14.53 -12.41
C ILE A 87 -5.60 13.18 -13.14
N ALA A 88 -6.14 12.15 -12.46
CA ALA A 88 -6.41 10.86 -13.10
C ALA A 88 -7.46 10.98 -14.22
N THR A 89 -8.44 11.86 -14.05
CA THR A 89 -9.46 12.13 -15.07
C THR A 89 -8.85 12.78 -16.32
N GLU A 90 -7.85 13.65 -16.15
CA GLU A 90 -7.12 14.26 -17.27
C GLU A 90 -6.16 13.27 -17.95
N VAL A 91 -5.39 12.51 -17.15
CA VAL A 91 -4.40 11.54 -17.63
C VAL A 91 -5.06 10.33 -18.28
N GLN A 92 -6.26 9.93 -17.83
CA GLN A 92 -6.96 8.71 -18.24
C GLN A 92 -6.07 7.45 -18.18
N PRO A 93 -5.50 7.12 -17.03
CA PRO A 93 -4.64 5.95 -16.90
C PRO A 93 -5.45 4.65 -17.04
N ASP A 94 -4.76 3.57 -17.38
CA ASP A 94 -5.27 2.19 -17.31
C ASP A 94 -4.58 1.37 -16.21
N VAL A 95 -3.55 1.95 -15.56
CA VAL A 95 -2.87 1.38 -14.39
C VAL A 95 -2.30 2.48 -13.50
N PHE A 96 -2.35 2.30 -12.18
CA PHE A 96 -1.65 3.15 -11.22
C PHE A 96 -0.33 2.53 -10.78
N ILE A 97 0.72 3.35 -10.67
CA ILE A 97 2.00 2.98 -10.05
C ILE A 97 2.17 3.80 -8.76
N SER A 98 1.92 3.17 -7.64
CA SER A 98 2.01 3.81 -6.33
C SER A 98 3.45 3.77 -5.81
N VAL A 99 4.14 4.92 -5.74
CA VAL A 99 5.56 5.02 -5.36
C VAL A 99 5.70 5.78 -4.05
N GLY A 100 6.01 5.08 -2.96
CA GLY A 100 6.14 5.75 -1.66
C GLY A 100 5.88 4.87 -0.46
N GLY A 101 5.42 5.49 0.62
CA GLY A 101 5.02 4.80 1.85
C GLY A 101 3.51 4.61 1.97
N GLY A 102 3.05 4.20 3.16
CA GLY A 102 1.64 3.87 3.43
C GLY A 102 0.65 4.94 2.99
N SER A 103 0.93 6.23 3.24
CA SER A 103 0.04 7.33 2.80
C SER A 103 -0.13 7.34 1.28
N THR A 104 0.92 7.03 0.51
CA THR A 104 0.83 6.98 -0.95
C THR A 104 -0.05 5.80 -1.39
N HIS A 105 0.16 4.62 -0.82
CA HIS A 105 -0.62 3.45 -1.15
C HIS A 105 -2.09 3.62 -0.78
N ASP A 106 -2.39 4.18 0.40
CA ASP A 106 -3.75 4.48 0.84
C ASP A 106 -4.43 5.53 -0.05
N THR A 107 -3.72 6.62 -0.40
CA THR A 107 -4.24 7.64 -1.33
C THR A 107 -4.52 7.04 -2.71
N THR A 108 -3.64 6.20 -3.25
CA THR A 108 -3.83 5.58 -4.56
C THR A 108 -5.06 4.67 -4.59
N LYS A 109 -5.26 3.87 -3.54
CA LYS A 109 -6.47 3.05 -3.38
C LYS A 109 -7.73 3.92 -3.36
N ALA A 110 -7.70 5.00 -2.57
CA ALA A 110 -8.83 5.93 -2.47
C ALA A 110 -9.13 6.63 -3.81
N ILE A 111 -8.10 7.04 -4.55
CA ILE A 111 -8.25 7.57 -5.92
C ILE A 111 -8.92 6.53 -6.82
N ALA A 112 -8.45 5.28 -6.80
CA ALA A 112 -9.02 4.22 -7.63
C ALA A 112 -10.49 3.92 -7.28
N ILE A 113 -10.88 4.00 -5.99
CA ILE A 113 -12.27 3.87 -5.55
C ILE A 113 -13.09 5.04 -6.09
N LEU A 114 -12.70 6.26 -5.79
CA LEU A 114 -13.48 7.45 -6.12
C LEU A 114 -13.59 7.67 -7.64
N LEU A 115 -12.53 7.33 -8.40
CA LEU A 115 -12.55 7.38 -9.87
C LEU A 115 -13.55 6.40 -10.47
N ALA A 116 -13.71 5.21 -9.86
CA ALA A 116 -14.59 4.16 -10.37
C ALA A 116 -16.05 4.31 -9.90
N GLU A 117 -16.25 4.67 -8.64
CA GLU A 117 -17.57 4.71 -8.01
C GLU A 117 -18.22 6.12 -8.11
N GLY A 118 -17.42 7.18 -8.17
CA GLY A 118 -17.89 8.57 -8.09
C GLY A 118 -18.34 8.99 -6.69
N GLY A 119 -19.10 10.08 -6.59
CA GLY A 119 -19.68 10.56 -5.33
C GLY A 119 -18.68 11.18 -4.36
N ASP A 120 -18.86 10.99 -3.07
CA ASP A 120 -17.97 11.44 -2.00
C ASP A 120 -17.22 10.24 -1.43
N ILE A 121 -15.90 10.35 -1.29
CA ILE A 121 -15.07 9.27 -0.73
C ILE A 121 -15.48 8.87 0.69
N ARG A 122 -16.15 9.75 1.43
CA ARG A 122 -16.68 9.49 2.77
C ARG A 122 -17.81 8.47 2.78
N ASP A 123 -18.53 8.33 1.67
CA ASP A 123 -19.62 7.35 1.54
C ASP A 123 -19.11 5.90 1.55
N TYR A 124 -17.82 5.72 1.20
CA TYR A 124 -17.14 4.42 1.20
C TYR A 124 -16.43 4.11 2.53
N ALA A 125 -16.61 4.94 3.55
CA ALA A 125 -16.05 4.71 4.87
C ALA A 125 -16.77 3.57 5.60
N ILE A 126 -15.99 2.62 6.11
CA ILE A 126 -16.47 1.57 7.01
C ILE A 126 -16.97 2.22 8.30
N ARG A 127 -18.17 1.84 8.74
CA ARG A 127 -18.80 2.38 9.94
C ARG A 127 -18.90 1.28 10.99
N PHE A 128 -18.46 1.59 12.18
CA PHE A 128 -18.65 0.74 13.35
C PHE A 128 -19.65 1.40 14.30
N GLU A 129 -20.72 0.69 14.60
CA GLU A 129 -21.75 1.07 15.57
C GLU A 129 -21.70 0.08 16.73
N PRO A 130 -21.31 0.54 17.93
CA PRO A 130 -21.26 -0.33 19.11
C PRO A 130 -22.62 -1.01 19.37
N PRO A 131 -22.64 -2.24 19.94
CA PRO A 131 -21.45 -2.95 20.42
C PRO A 131 -20.70 -3.78 19.34
N ASP A 132 -21.34 -4.12 18.21
CA ASP A 132 -20.81 -5.14 17.29
C ASP A 132 -21.19 -4.94 15.81
N ARG A 133 -21.90 -3.87 15.46
CA ARG A 133 -22.36 -3.66 14.09
C ARG A 133 -21.28 -2.99 13.23
N LEU A 134 -20.77 -3.75 12.26
CA LEU A 134 -19.85 -3.26 11.23
C LEU A 134 -20.60 -3.13 9.90
N THR A 135 -20.65 -1.92 9.34
CA THR A 135 -21.20 -1.66 8.01
C THR A 135 -20.07 -1.37 7.03
N VAL A 136 -19.97 -2.21 6.00
CA VAL A 136 -18.99 -2.07 4.91
C VAL A 136 -19.74 -1.66 3.65
N PRO A 137 -19.58 -0.42 3.17
CA PRO A 137 -20.25 0.02 1.94
C PRO A 137 -19.79 -0.81 0.73
N PRO A 138 -20.70 -1.17 -0.19
CA PRO A 138 -20.32 -1.86 -1.40
C PRO A 138 -19.55 -0.92 -2.35
N THR A 139 -18.56 -1.49 -3.05
CA THR A 139 -17.77 -0.79 -4.08
C THR A 139 -17.68 -1.68 -5.33
N PRO A 140 -18.81 -1.90 -6.04
CA PRO A 140 -18.91 -2.92 -7.08
C PRO A 140 -18.26 -2.54 -8.42
N ALA A 141 -18.05 -1.26 -8.71
CA ALA A 141 -17.47 -0.85 -9.99
C ALA A 141 -16.04 -1.39 -10.17
N PRO A 142 -15.64 -1.82 -11.36
CA PRO A 142 -14.27 -2.27 -11.63
C PRO A 142 -13.25 -1.16 -11.38
N LYS A 143 -12.18 -1.46 -10.63
CA LYS A 143 -11.08 -0.52 -10.36
C LYS A 143 -9.91 -0.77 -11.28
N LEU A 144 -9.21 0.29 -11.61
CA LEU A 144 -7.93 0.18 -12.30
C LEU A 144 -6.93 -0.60 -11.44
N PRO A 145 -6.10 -1.45 -12.04
CA PRO A 145 -5.06 -2.17 -11.32
C PRO A 145 -4.06 -1.20 -10.72
N ILE A 146 -3.53 -1.58 -9.55
CA ILE A 146 -2.49 -0.83 -8.85
C ILE A 146 -1.25 -1.70 -8.72
N LEU A 147 -0.12 -1.19 -9.16
CA LEU A 147 1.22 -1.71 -8.84
C LEU A 147 1.85 -0.80 -7.79
N SER A 148 2.74 -1.33 -6.97
CA SER A 148 3.40 -0.54 -5.93
C SER A 148 4.91 -0.71 -5.92
N VAL A 149 5.59 0.40 -5.66
CA VAL A 149 7.02 0.48 -5.36
C VAL A 149 7.14 1.09 -3.96
N PRO A 150 7.09 0.27 -2.89
CA PRO A 150 7.19 0.76 -1.53
C PRO A 150 8.59 1.31 -1.24
N THR A 151 8.62 2.44 -0.54
CA THR A 151 9.86 3.04 -0.04
C THR A 151 9.99 2.94 1.49
N THR A 152 8.98 2.40 2.16
CA THR A 152 8.96 2.23 3.62
C THR A 152 8.57 0.81 3.99
N MET A 153 8.68 0.45 5.26
CA MET A 153 8.25 -0.86 5.78
C MET A 153 6.76 -0.87 6.18
N GLY A 154 5.95 0.03 5.64
CA GLY A 154 4.58 0.27 6.10
C GLY A 154 3.52 -0.76 5.70
N CYS A 155 3.76 -1.58 4.70
CA CYS A 155 2.89 -2.69 4.22
C CYS A 155 1.42 -2.35 3.90
N ALA A 156 1.06 -1.08 3.68
CA ALA A 156 -0.30 -0.70 3.27
C ALA A 156 -0.66 -1.29 1.89
N GLU A 157 0.34 -1.50 1.04
CA GLU A 157 0.27 -2.17 -0.26
C GLU A 157 -0.11 -3.65 -0.15
N CYS A 158 0.16 -4.29 0.99
CA CYS A 158 -0.16 -5.69 1.27
C CYS A 158 -1.51 -5.85 1.99
N SER A 159 -2.29 -4.78 2.17
CA SER A 159 -3.59 -4.86 2.83
C SER A 159 -4.74 -5.00 1.82
N ARG A 160 -5.79 -5.70 2.25
CA ARG A 160 -7.06 -5.74 1.52
C ARG A 160 -7.78 -4.41 1.55
N GLY A 161 -8.76 -4.02 1.55
CA GLY A 161 -9.48 -2.78 1.80
C GLY A 161 -8.92 -1.53 1.12
N GLY A 162 -9.69 -0.49 1.16
CA GLY A 162 -9.43 0.79 0.52
C GLY A 162 -8.39 1.67 1.22
N GLY A 163 -7.76 1.16 2.28
CA GLY A 163 -6.81 1.94 3.06
C GLY A 163 -7.44 2.89 4.05
N GLY A 164 -6.62 3.76 4.63
CA GLY A 164 -7.05 4.74 5.63
C GLY A 164 -6.75 6.16 5.21
N ILE A 165 -7.79 6.97 5.03
CA ILE A 165 -7.68 8.40 4.73
C ILE A 165 -8.03 9.26 5.94
N THR A 166 -7.53 10.49 5.98
CA THR A 166 -7.82 11.43 7.07
C THR A 166 -8.85 12.45 6.62
N ASP A 167 -9.97 12.49 7.29
CA ASP A 167 -10.92 13.58 7.17
C ASP A 167 -10.60 14.64 8.21
N ARG A 168 -10.10 15.79 7.75
CA ARG A 168 -9.73 16.91 8.63
C ARG A 168 -10.94 17.64 9.19
N HIS A 169 -12.07 17.64 8.46
CA HIS A 169 -13.31 18.26 8.94
C HIS A 169 -13.92 17.45 10.07
N LEU A 170 -13.88 16.13 9.96
CA LEU A 170 -14.36 15.23 11.02
C LEU A 170 -13.31 14.99 12.12
N GLY A 171 -12.07 15.44 11.93
CA GLY A 171 -10.97 15.26 12.87
C GLY A 171 -10.60 13.78 13.11
N ARG A 172 -10.87 12.90 12.14
CA ARG A 172 -10.64 11.45 12.30
C ARG A 172 -10.13 10.76 11.05
N LYS A 173 -9.53 9.59 11.24
CA LYS A 173 -9.15 8.67 10.16
C LYS A 173 -10.36 7.81 9.79
N LEU A 174 -10.62 7.70 8.48
CA LEU A 174 -11.65 6.84 7.90
C LEU A 174 -10.96 5.61 7.32
N SER A 175 -11.46 4.42 7.66
CA SER A 175 -11.09 3.18 6.96
C SER A 175 -12.04 2.99 5.79
N LEU A 176 -11.52 2.82 4.59
CA LEU A 176 -12.33 2.67 3.40
C LEU A 176 -12.63 1.20 3.09
N ALA A 177 -13.86 0.92 2.69
CA ALA A 177 -14.19 -0.28 1.95
C ALA A 177 -13.49 -0.22 0.57
N GLY A 178 -13.22 -1.36 -0.02
CA GLY A 178 -12.56 -1.34 -1.32
C GLY A 178 -12.34 -2.74 -1.89
N ASP A 179 -13.33 -3.22 -2.60
CA ASP A 179 -13.17 -4.40 -3.44
C ASP A 179 -12.37 -4.01 -4.69
N GLY A 180 -11.42 -4.87 -5.08
CA GLY A 180 -10.62 -4.68 -6.29
C GLY A 180 -9.43 -3.70 -6.19
N VAL A 181 -9.19 -3.05 -5.04
CA VAL A 181 -8.04 -2.13 -4.85
C VAL A 181 -6.81 -2.77 -4.19
N THR A 182 -6.81 -4.08 -4.00
CA THR A 182 -5.59 -4.79 -3.62
C THR A 182 -4.55 -4.60 -4.73
N HIS A 183 -3.34 -4.20 -4.36
CA HIS A 183 -2.26 -4.05 -5.33
C HIS A 183 -1.98 -5.38 -6.03
N ARG A 184 -1.95 -5.37 -7.35
CA ARG A 184 -1.71 -6.58 -8.16
C ARG A 184 -0.30 -7.11 -8.01
N THR A 185 0.66 -6.18 -7.99
CA THR A 185 2.08 -6.53 -7.79
C THR A 185 2.72 -5.52 -6.84
N VAL A 186 3.50 -6.02 -5.90
CA VAL A 186 4.37 -5.23 -5.03
C VAL A 186 5.81 -5.43 -5.48
N ILE A 187 6.46 -4.35 -5.90
CA ILE A 187 7.82 -4.33 -6.42
C ILE A 187 8.74 -3.78 -5.34
N ILE A 188 9.32 -4.67 -4.54
CA ILE A 188 10.25 -4.34 -3.46
C ILE A 188 11.64 -4.13 -4.06
N ASP A 189 11.96 -2.88 -4.34
CA ASP A 189 13.26 -2.47 -4.91
C ASP A 189 14.22 -2.04 -3.80
N GLY A 190 15.34 -2.75 -3.66
CA GLY A 190 16.30 -2.49 -2.60
C GLY A 190 16.93 -1.10 -2.67
N GLN A 191 17.16 -0.59 -3.88
CA GLN A 191 17.70 0.76 -4.08
C GLN A 191 16.66 1.84 -3.73
N ALA A 192 15.35 1.59 -3.98
CA ALA A 192 14.28 2.50 -3.57
C ALA A 192 14.17 2.57 -2.04
N LEU A 193 14.19 1.43 -1.35
CA LEU A 193 14.18 1.38 0.11
C LEU A 193 15.41 2.09 0.72
N ALA A 194 16.57 1.97 0.10
CA ALA A 194 17.81 2.62 0.56
C ALA A 194 17.77 4.15 0.50
N THR A 195 16.85 4.76 -0.26
CA THR A 195 16.65 6.21 -0.28
C THR A 195 15.93 6.75 0.96
N THR A 196 15.30 5.85 1.74
CA THR A 196 14.47 6.27 2.87
C THR A 196 15.33 6.51 4.11
N PRO A 197 15.17 7.68 4.78
CA PRO A 197 15.89 7.96 6.01
C PRO A 197 15.67 6.88 7.07
N ALA A 198 16.74 6.47 7.76
CA ALA A 198 16.71 5.40 8.77
C ALA A 198 15.58 5.56 9.80
N ARG A 199 15.32 6.80 10.25
CA ARG A 199 14.25 7.11 11.19
C ARG A 199 12.87 6.66 10.66
N ILE A 200 12.58 6.93 9.39
CA ILE A 200 11.29 6.57 8.77
C ILE A 200 11.22 5.06 8.58
N LEU A 201 12.31 4.46 8.12
CA LEU A 201 12.39 3.02 7.91
C LEU A 201 12.13 2.27 9.22
N VAL A 202 12.84 2.61 10.28
CA VAL A 202 12.71 2.00 11.59
C VAL A 202 11.31 2.24 12.19
N SER A 203 10.79 3.47 12.14
CA SER A 203 9.46 3.77 12.70
C SER A 203 8.34 3.00 12.01
N THR A 204 8.41 2.85 10.68
CA THR A 204 7.42 2.07 9.92
C THR A 204 7.55 0.57 10.17
N ALA A 205 8.77 0.04 10.33
CA ALA A 205 9.01 -1.35 10.70
C ALA A 205 8.49 -1.68 12.11
N ILE A 206 8.65 -0.79 13.08
CA ILE A 206 8.06 -0.94 14.43
C ILE A 206 6.52 -0.99 14.34
N GLY A 207 5.92 -0.22 13.43
CA GLY A 207 4.50 -0.33 13.14
C GLY A 207 4.09 -1.75 12.70
N GLN A 208 4.92 -2.40 11.88
CA GLN A 208 4.67 -3.79 11.45
C GLN A 208 4.88 -4.81 12.56
N LEU A 209 5.88 -4.58 13.44
CA LEU A 209 6.06 -5.41 14.63
C LEU A 209 4.80 -5.38 15.52
N ARG A 210 4.20 -4.20 15.71
CA ARG A 210 2.93 -4.05 16.44
C ARG A 210 1.82 -4.89 15.78
N ILE A 211 1.65 -4.78 14.46
CA ILE A 211 0.62 -5.53 13.72
C ILE A 211 0.85 -7.04 13.85
N ALA A 212 2.09 -7.50 13.73
CA ALA A 212 2.41 -8.91 13.87
C ALA A 212 2.09 -9.44 15.28
N ILE A 213 2.39 -8.67 16.33
CA ILE A 213 2.03 -9.01 17.70
C ILE A 213 0.50 -9.05 17.86
N GLU A 214 -0.22 -8.03 17.39
CA GLU A 214 -1.69 -7.96 17.44
C GLU A 214 -2.34 -9.14 16.72
N THR A 215 -1.76 -9.62 15.62
CA THR A 215 -2.27 -10.79 14.88
C THR A 215 -2.30 -12.03 15.75
N VAL A 216 -1.24 -12.30 16.53
CA VAL A 216 -1.11 -13.51 17.35
C VAL A 216 -2.12 -13.55 18.52
N TYR A 217 -2.44 -12.40 19.12
CA TYR A 217 -3.41 -12.37 20.23
C TYR A 217 -4.83 -11.91 19.81
N SER A 218 -5.06 -11.68 18.53
CA SER A 218 -6.39 -11.35 18.00
C SER A 218 -7.39 -12.47 18.25
N THR A 219 -8.63 -12.13 18.51
CA THR A 219 -9.74 -13.11 18.60
C THR A 219 -9.98 -13.85 17.28
N GLY A 220 -9.55 -13.27 16.15
CA GLY A 220 -9.61 -13.88 14.82
C GLY A 220 -8.31 -14.55 14.37
N HIS A 221 -7.37 -14.80 15.29
CA HIS A 221 -6.11 -15.47 14.97
C HIS A 221 -6.32 -16.88 14.39
N ASN A 222 -5.39 -17.36 13.61
CA ASN A 222 -5.42 -18.69 13.04
C ASN A 222 -3.99 -19.18 12.77
N PRO A 223 -3.75 -20.52 12.67
CA PRO A 223 -2.40 -21.06 12.57
C PRO A 223 -1.55 -20.52 11.40
N ILE A 224 -2.19 -20.15 10.28
CA ILE A 224 -1.49 -19.62 9.12
C ILE A 224 -1.02 -18.18 9.42
N GLY A 225 -1.94 -17.33 9.89
CA GLY A 225 -1.63 -15.96 10.29
C GLY A 225 -0.60 -15.92 11.43
N ASP A 226 -0.76 -16.78 12.43
CA ASP A 226 0.18 -16.88 13.56
C ASP A 226 1.59 -17.26 13.10
N GLY A 227 1.70 -18.25 12.20
CA GLY A 227 2.98 -18.67 11.64
C GLY A 227 3.69 -17.54 10.88
N MET A 228 2.95 -16.80 10.06
CA MET A 228 3.48 -15.64 9.33
C MET A 228 3.88 -14.51 10.28
N ALA A 229 3.05 -14.20 11.27
CA ALA A 229 3.31 -13.14 12.25
C ALA A 229 4.53 -13.44 13.12
N LEU A 230 4.65 -14.67 13.66
CA LEU A 230 5.81 -15.10 14.44
C LEU A 230 7.09 -15.07 13.63
N HIS A 231 7.03 -15.45 12.34
CA HIS A 231 8.17 -15.36 11.44
C HIS A 231 8.57 -13.91 11.18
N ALA A 232 7.59 -13.01 10.92
CA ALA A 232 7.84 -11.58 10.75
C ALA A 232 8.48 -10.96 12.01
N ILE A 233 7.99 -11.30 13.22
CA ILE A 233 8.58 -10.86 14.48
C ILE A 233 10.05 -11.28 14.55
N ARG A 234 10.35 -12.55 14.26
CA ARG A 234 11.73 -13.08 14.28
C ARG A 234 12.65 -12.31 13.32
N LEU A 235 12.18 -12.03 12.10
CA LEU A 235 12.95 -11.29 11.09
C LEU A 235 13.17 -9.83 11.51
N LEU A 236 12.14 -9.16 12.04
CA LEU A 236 12.25 -7.79 12.51
C LEU A 236 13.27 -7.67 13.66
N PHE A 237 13.23 -8.57 14.65
CA PHE A 237 14.24 -8.57 15.73
C PHE A 237 15.66 -8.84 15.22
N ALA A 238 15.82 -9.70 14.21
CA ALA A 238 17.13 -10.04 13.67
C ALA A 238 17.73 -8.90 12.82
N HIS A 239 16.91 -8.16 12.06
CA HIS A 239 17.41 -7.26 11.02
C HIS A 239 17.18 -5.78 11.30
N LEU A 240 16.11 -5.41 12.02
CA LEU A 240 15.79 -4.01 12.27
C LEU A 240 16.92 -3.22 13.00
N PRO A 241 17.64 -3.79 13.98
CA PRO A 241 18.77 -3.10 14.59
C PRO A 241 19.87 -2.70 13.61
N GLN A 242 20.01 -3.43 12.50
CA GLN A 242 21.00 -3.16 11.47
C GLN A 242 20.61 -1.99 10.55
N CYS A 243 19.34 -1.57 10.58
CA CYS A 243 18.81 -0.48 9.76
C CYS A 243 18.98 0.90 10.41
N LYS A 244 19.51 0.99 11.64
CA LYS A 244 19.67 2.27 12.37
C LYS A 244 20.59 3.28 11.65
N ASP A 245 21.55 2.77 10.89
CA ASP A 245 22.55 3.58 10.16
C ASP A 245 22.20 3.74 8.67
N GLY A 246 20.96 3.43 8.30
CA GLY A 246 20.46 3.42 6.92
C GLY A 246 20.31 2.00 6.36
N ALA A 247 19.37 1.84 5.45
CA ALA A 247 19.16 0.57 4.77
C ALA A 247 20.19 0.40 3.65
N THR A 248 20.84 -0.76 3.64
CA THR A 248 21.48 -1.27 2.44
C THR A 248 20.81 -2.60 2.08
N PHE A 249 20.59 -2.87 0.81
CA PHE A 249 19.94 -4.10 0.34
C PHE A 249 20.56 -5.38 0.97
N HIS A 250 21.89 -5.39 1.12
CA HIS A 250 22.61 -6.50 1.73
C HIS A 250 22.36 -6.69 3.23
N ARG A 251 21.85 -5.65 3.92
CA ARG A 251 21.48 -5.72 5.35
C ARG A 251 20.03 -6.09 5.57
N ILE A 252 19.18 -5.90 4.55
CA ILE A 252 17.77 -6.32 4.53
C ILE A 252 17.69 -7.66 3.78
N LYS A 253 18.44 -8.68 4.25
CA LYS A 253 18.25 -10.04 3.75
C LYS A 253 17.05 -10.66 4.44
N TRP A 254 16.03 -10.88 3.71
CA TRP A 254 14.81 -11.61 4.07
C TRP A 254 15.06 -13.10 4.25
#